data_a17355e7bbe43de67678b75b3552eb6d
#
_entry.id   a17355e7bbe43de67678b75b3552eb6d
#
_cell.length_a   1.000
_cell.length_b   1.000
_cell.length_c   1.000
_cell.angle_alpha   90.00
_cell.angle_beta   90.00
_cell.angle_gamma   90.00
#
_symmetry.space_group_name_H-M   'P 1'
#
loop_
_entity.id
_entity.type
_entity.pdbx_description
1 polymer ?
#
loop_
_entity_poly.entity_id
_entity_poly.type
_entity_poly.pdbx_seq_one_letter_code
_entity_poly.pdbx_strand_id
1 'polypeptide(L)'
;SLAARLAVLTTADLLLIMSDVNGLYTGPPDVEGSRLLHTFSPKEDSSLISFGARSKVGTGGMESKVKCASWALDHNVGVVISNGQNSKAILEIIDGKRIGTFFTKTSTQSLPVDVQAVKARDGSRVLQRLTSEQRKTIINKMASNLVDYSKDILQANKRDLDEAAKTGLKSSLLGRLGLSEKKLKTLSVGLQQIADKSDVLGQVVRQTRLADGIMLKQITTPIGVLLVIFESRPDSLPQIAALSICSGNGLLLKGGSEAKYSNEILTKLMQDALEPFAPRETIALVK
;
A
#
# COMPACT_ATOMS: atom_id res chain seq x y z
N SER A 1 13.77 25.23 -13.56
CA SER A 1 13.23 26.34 -14.37
C SER A 1 13.05 27.59 -13.51
N LEU A 2 12.91 28.73 -14.16
CA LEU A 2 12.66 30.00 -13.48
C LEU A 2 11.36 29.93 -12.63
N ALA A 3 10.30 29.34 -13.18
CA ALA A 3 9.02 29.20 -12.49
C ALA A 3 9.14 28.45 -11.12
N ALA A 4 9.88 27.35 -11.08
CA ALA A 4 10.10 26.62 -9.83
C ALA A 4 10.85 27.47 -8.79
N ARG A 5 11.90 28.19 -9.23
CA ARG A 5 12.66 29.09 -8.35
C ARG A 5 11.81 30.26 -7.82
N LEU A 6 10.98 30.85 -8.67
CA LEU A 6 10.06 31.91 -8.25
C LEU A 6 9.05 31.37 -7.23
N ALA A 7 8.45 30.22 -7.46
CA ALA A 7 7.49 29.60 -6.54
C ALA A 7 8.11 29.39 -5.15
N VAL A 8 9.36 28.91 -5.09
CA VAL A 8 10.07 28.73 -3.81
C VAL A 8 10.41 30.07 -3.16
N LEU A 9 10.89 31.05 -3.93
CA LEU A 9 11.26 32.37 -3.40
C LEU A 9 10.03 33.14 -2.87
N THR A 10 8.87 32.96 -3.49
CA THR A 10 7.62 33.60 -3.07
C THR A 10 6.85 32.77 -2.04
N THR A 11 7.42 31.65 -1.57
CA THR A 11 6.76 30.72 -0.64
C THR A 11 5.35 30.31 -1.12
N ALA A 12 5.22 30.04 -2.42
CA ALA A 12 3.93 29.67 -3.01
C ALA A 12 3.46 28.31 -2.48
N ASP A 13 2.17 28.21 -2.17
CA ASP A 13 1.56 26.92 -1.74
C ASP A 13 1.47 25.92 -2.90
N LEU A 14 1.25 26.41 -4.11
CA LEU A 14 1.05 25.59 -5.30
C LEU A 14 1.70 26.19 -6.54
N LEU A 15 2.45 25.37 -7.28
CA LEU A 15 2.98 25.68 -8.61
C LEU A 15 2.20 24.89 -9.66
N LEU A 16 1.49 25.60 -10.52
CA LEU A 16 0.82 25.00 -11.69
C LEU A 16 1.71 25.15 -12.93
N ILE A 17 2.12 24.00 -13.48
CA ILE A 17 2.89 23.93 -14.74
C ILE A 17 1.92 23.57 -15.87
N MET A 18 1.60 24.56 -16.71
CA MET A 18 0.74 24.36 -17.86
C MET A 18 1.52 23.73 -19.00
N SER A 19 0.97 22.68 -19.60
CA SER A 19 1.55 21.89 -20.67
C SER A 19 0.60 21.78 -21.86
N ASP A 20 1.09 21.22 -22.95
CA ASP A 20 0.34 20.82 -24.15
C ASP A 20 -0.37 19.46 -24.01
N VAL A 21 -0.10 18.75 -22.92
CA VAL A 21 -0.70 17.44 -22.59
C VAL A 21 -1.42 17.50 -21.25
N ASN A 22 -2.32 16.53 -20.98
CA ASN A 22 -3.17 16.54 -19.78
C ASN A 22 -2.41 16.30 -18.46
N GLY A 23 -1.12 15.98 -18.50
CA GLY A 23 -0.29 15.71 -17.35
C GLY A 23 0.85 14.78 -17.71
N LEU A 24 1.38 14.05 -16.72
CA LEU A 24 2.45 13.06 -16.88
C LEU A 24 1.85 11.69 -17.22
N TYR A 25 2.37 11.05 -18.25
CA TYR A 25 1.98 9.71 -18.69
C TYR A 25 3.09 8.70 -18.43
N THR A 26 2.73 7.41 -18.35
CA THR A 26 3.68 6.31 -18.22
C THR A 26 4.62 6.17 -19.41
N GLY A 27 4.20 6.66 -20.59
CA GLY A 27 4.96 6.75 -21.83
C GLY A 27 4.44 7.90 -22.69
N PRO A 28 4.90 8.08 -23.93
CA PRO A 28 4.35 9.10 -24.82
C PRO A 28 2.83 8.95 -24.95
N PRO A 29 2.05 10.05 -24.92
CA PRO A 29 0.58 10.00 -24.93
C PRO A 29 -0.02 9.25 -26.14
N ASP A 30 0.69 9.28 -27.28
CA ASP A 30 0.25 8.69 -28.54
C ASP A 30 0.60 7.20 -28.67
N VAL A 31 1.23 6.59 -27.65
CA VAL A 31 1.60 5.18 -27.64
C VAL A 31 0.51 4.36 -26.95
N GLU A 32 0.07 3.29 -27.59
CA GLU A 32 -0.92 2.37 -27.04
C GLU A 32 -0.42 1.80 -25.70
N GLY A 33 -1.30 1.81 -24.68
CA GLY A 33 -0.97 1.39 -23.31
C GLY A 33 -0.42 2.49 -22.40
N SER A 34 -0.13 3.70 -22.93
CA SER A 34 0.25 4.85 -22.12
C SER A 34 -0.94 5.37 -21.30
N ARG A 35 -0.74 5.58 -19.99
CA ARG A 35 -1.78 6.03 -19.06
C ARG A 35 -1.39 7.31 -18.37
N LEU A 36 -2.36 8.23 -18.21
CA LEU A 36 -2.19 9.44 -17.42
C LEU A 36 -2.01 9.08 -15.93
N LEU A 37 -0.96 9.60 -15.32
CA LEU A 37 -0.72 9.49 -13.87
C LEU A 37 -1.34 10.71 -13.19
N HIS A 38 -2.36 10.50 -12.37
CA HIS A 38 -2.98 11.60 -11.62
C HIS A 38 -2.15 12.06 -10.41
N THR A 39 -1.29 11.19 -9.91
CA THR A 39 -0.32 11.48 -8.86
C THR A 39 1.02 10.85 -9.22
N PHE A 40 2.11 11.50 -8.84
CA PHE A 40 3.47 11.05 -9.14
C PHE A 40 4.43 11.43 -8.02
N SER A 41 5.15 10.44 -7.48
CA SER A 41 6.24 10.66 -6.56
C SER A 41 7.58 10.51 -7.28
N PRO A 42 8.38 11.58 -7.40
CA PRO A 42 9.66 11.51 -8.12
C PRO A 42 10.63 10.46 -7.58
N LYS A 43 10.56 10.16 -6.28
CA LYS A 43 11.47 9.20 -5.62
C LYS A 43 11.02 7.75 -5.78
N GLU A 44 9.72 7.50 -5.82
CA GLU A 44 9.14 6.15 -5.77
C GLU A 44 8.61 5.69 -7.14
N ASP A 45 8.13 6.61 -7.99
CA ASP A 45 7.43 6.30 -9.24
C ASP A 45 8.29 6.55 -10.49
N SER A 46 9.57 6.95 -10.35
CA SER A 46 10.44 7.28 -11.48
C SER A 46 10.65 6.13 -12.49
N SER A 47 10.54 4.89 -12.04
CA SER A 47 10.63 3.70 -12.91
C SER A 47 9.38 3.47 -13.78
N LEU A 48 8.28 4.15 -13.50
CA LEU A 48 7.01 3.97 -14.21
C LEU A 48 6.89 4.82 -15.46
N ILE A 49 7.77 5.79 -15.63
CA ILE A 49 7.75 6.73 -16.74
C ILE A 49 8.89 6.47 -17.71
N SER A 50 8.56 6.47 -18.99
CA SER A 50 9.52 6.54 -20.08
C SER A 50 9.31 7.84 -20.87
N PHE A 51 10.36 8.66 -20.96
CA PHE A 51 10.29 9.89 -21.72
C PHE A 51 10.51 9.61 -23.21
N GLY A 52 9.55 10.02 -24.05
CA GLY A 52 9.69 10.00 -25.51
C GLY A 52 10.63 11.10 -26.04
N ALA A 53 10.78 11.15 -27.36
CA ALA A 53 11.53 12.21 -28.03
C ALA A 53 10.98 13.61 -27.70
N ARG A 54 11.87 14.63 -27.64
CA ARG A 54 11.45 16.02 -27.36
C ARG A 54 10.45 16.52 -28.40
N SER A 55 9.42 17.24 -27.94
CA SER A 55 8.46 17.88 -28.85
C SER A 55 9.16 18.93 -29.73
N LYS A 56 8.75 19.03 -30.99
CA LYS A 56 9.35 19.96 -31.98
C LYS A 56 9.13 21.45 -31.68
N VAL A 57 8.24 21.80 -30.75
CA VAL A 57 7.75 23.18 -30.52
C VAL A 57 8.10 23.73 -29.13
N GLY A 58 8.57 22.92 -28.19
CA GLY A 58 8.80 23.35 -26.80
C GLY A 58 10.28 23.49 -26.45
N THR A 59 10.64 24.53 -25.68
CA THR A 59 12.01 24.75 -25.14
C THR A 59 12.41 23.78 -24.02
N GLY A 60 11.47 22.94 -23.50
CA GLY A 60 11.73 21.93 -22.46
C GLY A 60 10.74 20.77 -22.53
N GLY A 61 11.23 19.56 -22.78
CA GLY A 61 10.41 18.34 -22.78
C GLY A 61 9.81 18.02 -21.42
N MET A 62 8.96 16.99 -21.34
CA MET A 62 8.32 16.52 -20.10
C MET A 62 9.35 16.21 -19.01
N GLU A 63 10.50 15.65 -19.35
CA GLU A 63 11.60 15.40 -18.43
C GLU A 63 12.06 16.67 -17.69
N SER A 64 12.18 17.81 -18.39
CA SER A 64 12.53 19.09 -17.76
C SER A 64 11.45 19.58 -16.82
N LYS A 65 10.16 19.40 -17.16
CA LYS A 65 9.02 19.76 -16.31
C LYS A 65 9.02 18.91 -15.03
N VAL A 66 9.26 17.60 -15.16
CA VAL A 66 9.36 16.67 -14.02
C VAL A 66 10.53 17.04 -13.10
N LYS A 67 11.71 17.33 -13.64
CA LYS A 67 12.86 17.79 -12.84
C LYS A 67 12.57 19.08 -12.09
N CYS A 68 11.89 20.02 -12.72
CA CYS A 68 11.48 21.29 -12.09
C CYS A 68 10.43 21.09 -11.01
N ALA A 69 9.45 20.24 -11.27
CA ALA A 69 8.40 19.88 -10.32
C ALA A 69 9.00 19.18 -9.09
N SER A 70 9.91 18.23 -9.29
CA SER A 70 10.61 17.52 -8.21
C SER A 70 11.40 18.48 -7.33
N TRP A 71 12.13 19.41 -7.95
CA TRP A 71 12.91 20.40 -7.22
C TRP A 71 12.03 21.35 -6.35
N ALA A 72 10.91 21.83 -6.89
CA ALA A 72 9.96 22.66 -6.14
C ALA A 72 9.32 21.88 -4.99
N LEU A 73 8.95 20.61 -5.23
CA LEU A 73 8.39 19.71 -4.23
C LEU A 73 9.37 19.45 -3.06
N ASP A 74 10.67 19.29 -3.35
CA ASP A 74 11.70 19.13 -2.31
C ASP A 74 11.84 20.39 -1.43
N HIS A 75 11.43 21.56 -1.98
CA HIS A 75 11.36 22.83 -1.25
C HIS A 75 9.97 23.15 -0.67
N ASN A 76 9.13 22.14 -0.47
CA ASN A 76 7.78 22.21 0.11
C ASN A 76 6.75 23.01 -0.69
N VAL A 77 6.93 23.17 -1.98
CA VAL A 77 5.91 23.74 -2.88
C VAL A 77 5.13 22.61 -3.51
N GLY A 78 3.80 22.58 -3.38
CA GLY A 78 2.93 21.66 -4.12
C GLY A 78 3.04 21.91 -5.63
N VAL A 79 3.04 20.85 -6.45
CA VAL A 79 3.14 21.01 -7.92
C VAL A 79 2.10 20.19 -8.64
N VAL A 80 1.47 20.80 -9.64
CA VAL A 80 0.58 20.11 -10.59
C VAL A 80 1.04 20.42 -12.02
N ILE A 81 1.12 19.39 -12.87
CA ILE A 81 1.25 19.55 -14.32
C ILE A 81 -0.11 19.29 -14.95
N SER A 82 -0.62 20.23 -15.73
CA SER A 82 -1.95 20.15 -16.36
C SER A 82 -1.93 20.72 -17.78
N ASN A 83 -3.03 20.47 -18.51
CA ASN A 83 -3.20 20.99 -19.88
C ASN A 83 -3.58 22.48 -19.86
N GLY A 84 -2.74 23.31 -20.49
CA GLY A 84 -2.95 24.76 -20.62
C GLY A 84 -4.09 25.15 -21.57
N GLN A 85 -4.58 24.24 -22.40
CA GLN A 85 -5.75 24.50 -23.29
C GLN A 85 -7.07 24.34 -22.54
N ASN A 86 -7.09 23.72 -21.36
CA ASN A 86 -8.28 23.64 -20.53
C ASN A 86 -8.47 24.95 -19.73
N SER A 87 -9.35 25.83 -20.18
CA SER A 87 -9.62 27.12 -19.53
C SER A 87 -10.13 27.01 -18.09
N LYS A 88 -10.70 25.88 -17.70
CA LYS A 88 -11.23 25.61 -16.34
C LYS A 88 -10.22 24.89 -15.43
N ALA A 89 -9.08 24.45 -15.95
CA ALA A 89 -8.14 23.60 -15.22
C ALA A 89 -7.70 24.21 -13.87
N ILE A 90 -7.42 25.51 -13.84
CA ILE A 90 -6.96 26.20 -12.63
C ILE A 90 -8.03 26.14 -11.53
N LEU A 91 -9.27 26.51 -11.85
CA LEU A 91 -10.37 26.51 -10.88
C LEU A 91 -10.67 25.08 -10.40
N GLU A 92 -10.71 24.12 -11.31
CA GLU A 92 -10.99 22.74 -10.99
C GLU A 92 -9.89 22.09 -10.13
N ILE A 93 -8.63 22.46 -10.32
CA ILE A 93 -7.51 22.02 -9.45
C ILE A 93 -7.64 22.60 -8.04
N ILE A 94 -7.99 23.90 -7.93
CA ILE A 94 -8.20 24.57 -6.63
C ILE A 94 -9.41 23.95 -5.90
N ASP A 95 -10.45 23.57 -6.63
CA ASP A 95 -11.64 22.87 -6.10
C ASP A 95 -11.35 21.41 -5.73
N GLY A 96 -10.12 20.93 -5.87
CA GLY A 96 -9.70 19.57 -5.48
C GLY A 96 -10.06 18.48 -6.49
N LYS A 97 -10.47 18.83 -7.72
CA LYS A 97 -10.73 17.84 -8.77
C LYS A 97 -9.42 17.23 -9.28
N ARG A 98 -9.46 15.95 -9.63
CA ARG A 98 -8.31 15.19 -10.16
C ARG A 98 -8.03 15.54 -11.63
N ILE A 99 -7.46 16.72 -11.86
CA ILE A 99 -7.05 17.21 -13.18
C ILE A 99 -5.53 17.34 -13.21
N GLY A 100 -4.91 16.80 -14.26
CA GLY A 100 -3.48 16.79 -14.38
C GLY A 100 -2.77 15.73 -13.55
N THR A 101 -1.50 15.97 -13.27
CA THR A 101 -0.64 15.15 -12.42
C THR A 101 -0.19 15.96 -11.22
N PHE A 102 -0.61 15.57 -10.03
CA PHE A 102 -0.16 16.14 -8.77
C PHE A 102 1.12 15.47 -8.30
N PHE A 103 2.15 16.24 -7.97
CA PHE A 103 3.41 15.74 -7.45
C PHE A 103 3.36 15.61 -5.94
N THR A 104 3.75 14.43 -5.43
CA THR A 104 3.75 14.10 -4.00
C THR A 104 5.12 13.61 -3.56
N LYS A 105 5.46 13.78 -2.28
CA LYS A 105 6.72 13.27 -1.71
C LYS A 105 6.73 11.75 -1.55
N THR A 106 5.55 11.16 -1.44
CA THR A 106 5.35 9.70 -1.32
C THR A 106 4.46 9.22 -2.43
N SER A 107 4.72 8.02 -2.94
CA SER A 107 3.84 7.41 -3.95
C SER A 107 2.42 7.23 -3.40
N THR A 108 1.45 7.75 -4.13
CA THR A 108 0.03 7.54 -3.88
C THR A 108 -0.55 6.45 -4.79
N GLN A 109 0.28 5.56 -5.29
CA GLN A 109 -0.19 4.40 -6.05
C GLN A 109 -0.92 3.36 -5.18
N SER A 110 -1.03 3.58 -3.86
CA SER A 110 -2.02 2.85 -3.10
C SER A 110 -3.42 3.22 -3.61
N LEU A 111 -4.21 2.23 -3.93
CA LEU A 111 -5.63 2.42 -4.23
C LEU A 111 -6.27 3.28 -3.14
N PRO A 112 -7.25 4.14 -3.47
CA PRO A 112 -8.05 4.85 -2.45
C PRO A 112 -8.58 3.86 -1.40
N VAL A 113 -8.66 4.29 -0.14
CA VAL A 113 -8.99 3.39 0.99
C VAL A 113 -10.36 2.74 0.83
N ASP A 114 -11.33 3.45 0.28
CA ASP A 114 -12.64 2.93 -0.07
C ASP A 114 -12.57 1.79 -1.09
N VAL A 115 -11.74 1.95 -2.13
CA VAL A 115 -11.49 0.90 -3.14
C VAL A 115 -10.76 -0.29 -2.51
N GLN A 116 -9.76 -0.03 -1.64
CA GLN A 116 -9.07 -1.10 -0.91
C GLN A 116 -10.06 -1.89 -0.03
N ALA A 117 -10.98 -1.20 0.66
CA ALA A 117 -11.97 -1.83 1.51
C ALA A 117 -12.93 -2.74 0.71
N VAL A 118 -13.40 -2.27 -0.45
CA VAL A 118 -14.24 -3.08 -1.35
C VAL A 118 -13.48 -4.31 -1.82
N LYS A 119 -12.25 -4.16 -2.32
CA LYS A 119 -11.43 -5.29 -2.78
C LYS A 119 -11.09 -6.28 -1.67
N ALA A 120 -10.78 -5.80 -0.46
CA ALA A 120 -10.56 -6.65 0.70
C ALA A 120 -11.83 -7.45 1.07
N ARG A 121 -13.01 -6.82 0.93
CA ARG A 121 -14.30 -7.49 1.16
C ARG A 121 -14.56 -8.58 0.11
N ASP A 122 -14.30 -8.30 -1.16
CA ASP A 122 -14.46 -9.30 -2.22
C ASP A 122 -13.48 -10.46 -2.03
N GLY A 123 -12.23 -10.18 -1.66
CA GLY A 123 -11.24 -11.18 -1.29
C GLY A 123 -11.66 -12.01 -0.07
N SER A 124 -12.27 -11.40 0.95
CA SER A 124 -12.83 -12.11 2.10
C SER A 124 -13.87 -13.16 1.67
N ARG A 125 -14.75 -12.83 0.73
CA ARG A 125 -15.74 -13.79 0.18
C ARG A 125 -15.08 -14.98 -0.51
N VAL A 126 -13.91 -14.78 -1.12
CA VAL A 126 -13.11 -15.89 -1.66
C VAL A 126 -12.52 -16.72 -0.54
N LEU A 127 -11.89 -16.09 0.49
CA LEU A 127 -11.33 -16.80 1.65
C LEU A 127 -12.35 -17.68 2.38
N GLN A 128 -13.61 -17.23 2.46
CA GLN A 128 -14.69 -17.98 3.10
C GLN A 128 -15.04 -19.27 2.39
N ARG A 129 -14.77 -19.34 1.07
CA ARG A 129 -15.02 -20.54 0.24
C ARG A 129 -13.85 -21.52 0.26
N LEU A 130 -12.67 -21.09 0.73
CA LEU A 130 -11.51 -21.96 0.84
C LEU A 130 -11.70 -22.99 1.94
N THR A 131 -11.18 -24.19 1.70
CA THR A 131 -11.10 -25.23 2.72
C THR A 131 -10.12 -24.83 3.83
N SER A 132 -10.24 -25.47 4.98
CA SER A 132 -9.27 -25.33 6.10
C SER A 132 -7.84 -25.61 5.64
N GLU A 133 -7.63 -26.67 4.85
CA GLU A 133 -6.33 -27.05 4.29
C GLU A 133 -5.74 -25.99 3.34
N GLN A 134 -6.58 -25.37 2.52
CA GLN A 134 -6.13 -24.29 1.64
C GLN A 134 -5.69 -23.06 2.46
N ARG A 135 -6.45 -22.66 3.49
CA ARG A 135 -6.04 -21.57 4.40
C ARG A 135 -4.76 -21.92 5.16
N LYS A 136 -4.62 -23.17 5.63
CA LYS A 136 -3.40 -23.69 6.25
C LYS A 136 -2.20 -23.60 5.30
N THR A 137 -2.37 -23.95 4.03
CA THR A 137 -1.31 -23.86 3.00
C THR A 137 -0.84 -22.41 2.82
N ILE A 138 -1.77 -21.46 2.74
CA ILE A 138 -1.45 -20.03 2.63
C ILE A 138 -0.61 -19.57 3.83
N ILE A 139 -1.06 -19.89 5.06
CA ILE A 139 -0.39 -19.46 6.28
C ILE A 139 1.01 -20.11 6.41
N ASN A 140 1.16 -21.38 6.04
CA ASN A 140 2.46 -22.05 6.00
C ASN A 140 3.40 -21.41 4.96
N LYS A 141 2.87 -20.99 3.81
CA LYS A 141 3.67 -20.24 2.82
C LYS A 141 4.09 -18.87 3.34
N MET A 142 3.22 -18.17 4.08
CA MET A 142 3.60 -16.94 4.77
C MET A 142 4.72 -17.18 5.77
N ALA A 143 4.65 -18.27 6.55
CA ALA A 143 5.67 -18.64 7.51
C ALA A 143 7.02 -18.93 6.85
N SER A 144 7.06 -19.67 5.73
CA SER A 144 8.30 -19.92 4.99
C SER A 144 8.87 -18.64 4.38
N ASN A 145 8.02 -17.76 3.81
CA ASN A 145 8.45 -16.48 3.25
C ASN A 145 9.21 -15.60 4.27
N LEU A 146 8.84 -15.63 5.55
CA LEU A 146 9.55 -14.88 6.59
C LEU A 146 11.00 -15.34 6.78
N VAL A 147 11.26 -16.63 6.57
CA VAL A 147 12.61 -17.21 6.70
C VAL A 147 13.38 -17.06 5.40
N ASP A 148 12.76 -17.40 4.27
CA ASP A 148 13.36 -17.37 2.94
C ASP A 148 13.82 -15.96 2.54
N TYR A 149 13.01 -14.94 2.84
CA TYR A 149 13.29 -13.53 2.55
C TYR A 149 13.78 -12.74 3.78
N SER A 150 14.35 -13.44 4.78
CA SER A 150 14.81 -12.78 6.01
C SER A 150 15.82 -11.65 5.76
N LYS A 151 16.73 -11.82 4.80
CA LYS A 151 17.73 -10.80 4.45
C LYS A 151 17.07 -9.51 3.93
N ASP A 152 16.09 -9.62 3.05
CA ASP A 152 15.39 -8.48 2.47
C ASP A 152 14.54 -7.76 3.54
N ILE A 153 13.88 -8.53 4.42
CA ILE A 153 13.12 -7.99 5.55
C ILE A 153 14.03 -7.22 6.49
N LEU A 154 15.19 -7.78 6.86
CA LEU A 154 16.13 -7.12 7.75
C LEU A 154 16.79 -5.90 7.12
N GLN A 155 17.02 -5.90 5.81
CA GLN A 155 17.51 -4.73 5.09
C GLN A 155 16.48 -3.60 5.09
N ALA A 156 15.20 -3.90 4.86
CA ALA A 156 14.11 -2.93 4.95
C ALA A 156 13.96 -2.37 6.38
N ASN A 157 14.03 -3.25 7.39
CA ASN A 157 13.95 -2.87 8.79
C ASN A 157 15.13 -1.99 9.22
N LYS A 158 16.33 -2.25 8.71
CA LYS A 158 17.48 -1.38 8.95
C LYS A 158 17.25 0.04 8.43
N ARG A 159 16.62 0.21 7.28
CA ARG A 159 16.25 1.55 6.76
C ARG A 159 15.29 2.26 7.69
N ASP A 160 14.26 1.56 8.18
CA ASP A 160 13.31 2.13 9.16
C ASP A 160 14.03 2.57 10.44
N LEU A 161 14.94 1.75 10.97
CA LEU A 161 15.72 2.07 12.16
C LEU A 161 16.66 3.28 11.95
N ASP A 162 17.33 3.35 10.80
CA ASP A 162 18.23 4.46 10.46
C ASP A 162 17.44 5.78 10.30
N GLU A 163 16.24 5.76 9.72
CA GLU A 163 15.37 6.94 9.61
C GLU A 163 14.78 7.33 10.98
N ALA A 164 14.33 6.36 11.75
CA ALA A 164 13.78 6.60 13.09
C ALA A 164 14.82 7.18 14.06
N ALA A 165 16.07 6.75 13.97
CA ALA A 165 17.17 7.31 14.77
C ALA A 165 17.43 8.78 14.43
N LYS A 166 17.35 9.17 13.14
CA LYS A 166 17.51 10.57 12.69
C LYS A 166 16.37 11.48 13.17
N THR A 167 15.15 10.96 13.30
CA THR A 167 13.98 11.71 13.76
C THR A 167 13.85 11.78 15.29
N GLY A 168 14.78 11.19 16.03
CA GLY A 168 14.80 11.25 17.50
C GLY A 168 13.73 10.38 18.16
N LEU A 169 13.34 9.28 17.53
CA LEU A 169 12.37 8.33 18.11
C LEU A 169 12.89 7.79 19.45
N LYS A 170 11.99 7.69 20.45
CA LYS A 170 12.35 7.19 21.79
C LYS A 170 12.97 5.78 21.72
N SER A 171 13.99 5.51 22.51
CA SER A 171 14.72 4.23 22.55
C SER A 171 13.80 3.01 22.79
N SER A 172 12.74 3.18 23.57
CA SER A 172 11.73 2.13 23.81
C SER A 172 10.95 1.76 22.55
N LEU A 173 10.70 2.71 21.66
CA LEU A 173 10.03 2.47 20.36
C LEU A 173 10.99 1.86 19.34
N LEU A 174 12.27 2.29 19.33
CA LEU A 174 13.32 1.66 18.51
C LEU A 174 13.48 0.18 18.83
N GLY A 175 13.44 -0.19 20.11
CA GLY A 175 13.50 -1.60 20.53
C GLY A 175 12.31 -2.45 20.04
N ARG A 176 11.11 -1.84 19.89
CA ARG A 176 9.92 -2.50 19.33
C ARG A 176 9.97 -2.59 17.81
N LEU A 177 10.50 -1.55 17.15
CA LEU A 177 10.64 -1.47 15.70
C LEU A 177 11.62 -2.51 15.16
N GLY A 178 12.67 -2.83 15.93
CA GLY A 178 13.74 -3.72 15.49
C GLY A 178 13.31 -5.17 15.28
N LEU A 179 13.63 -5.71 14.10
CA LEU A 179 13.51 -7.11 13.75
C LEU A 179 14.89 -7.79 13.83
N SER A 180 14.91 -9.09 14.06
CA SER A 180 16.11 -9.93 14.03
C SER A 180 15.79 -11.29 13.43
N GLU A 181 16.79 -12.01 12.94
CA GLU A 181 16.58 -13.37 12.42
C GLU A 181 15.89 -14.29 13.44
N LYS A 182 16.27 -14.17 14.72
CA LYS A 182 15.63 -14.93 15.80
C LYS A 182 14.14 -14.59 15.91
N LYS A 183 13.78 -13.28 15.84
CA LYS A 183 12.37 -12.86 15.84
C LYS A 183 11.62 -13.42 14.63
N LEU A 184 12.19 -13.35 13.42
CA LEU A 184 11.56 -13.87 12.21
C LEU A 184 11.31 -15.37 12.28
N LYS A 185 12.27 -16.14 12.79
CA LYS A 185 12.10 -17.59 13.05
C LYS A 185 11.00 -17.86 14.06
N THR A 186 10.95 -17.10 15.17
CA THR A 186 9.89 -17.24 16.17
C THR A 186 8.52 -16.92 15.59
N LEU A 187 8.42 -15.85 14.76
CA LEU A 187 7.20 -15.50 14.05
C LEU A 187 6.77 -16.63 13.10
N SER A 188 7.68 -17.17 12.31
CA SER A 188 7.41 -18.31 11.42
C SER A 188 6.79 -19.49 12.16
N VAL A 189 7.36 -19.89 13.30
CA VAL A 189 6.80 -20.95 14.15
C VAL A 189 5.41 -20.56 14.68
N GLY A 190 5.22 -19.31 15.10
CA GLY A 190 3.92 -18.81 15.54
C GLY A 190 2.85 -18.88 14.43
N LEU A 191 3.22 -18.56 13.19
CA LEU A 191 2.31 -18.68 12.05
C LEU A 191 1.94 -20.15 11.78
N GLN A 192 2.88 -21.08 11.87
CA GLN A 192 2.61 -22.52 11.75
C GLN A 192 1.62 -23.01 12.81
N GLN A 193 1.75 -22.54 14.05
CA GLN A 193 0.79 -22.85 15.12
C GLN A 193 -0.61 -22.30 14.83
N ILE A 194 -0.73 -21.12 14.18
CA ILE A 194 -2.01 -20.59 13.72
C ILE A 194 -2.56 -21.46 12.57
N ALA A 195 -1.69 -21.90 11.66
CA ALA A 195 -2.08 -22.79 10.56
C ALA A 195 -2.69 -24.09 11.05
N ASP A 196 -2.14 -24.67 12.11
CA ASP A 196 -2.66 -25.92 12.68
C ASP A 196 -4.05 -25.76 13.34
N LYS A 197 -4.43 -24.52 13.69
CA LYS A 197 -5.75 -24.17 14.22
C LYS A 197 -6.68 -23.52 13.18
N SER A 198 -6.42 -23.68 11.88
CA SER A 198 -7.14 -23.00 10.81
C SER A 198 -8.61 -23.43 10.61
N ASP A 199 -9.04 -24.49 11.29
CA ASP A 199 -10.44 -24.97 11.26
C ASP A 199 -11.31 -24.28 12.30
N VAL A 200 -11.50 -22.96 12.11
CA VAL A 200 -12.29 -22.13 13.05
C VAL A 200 -13.63 -21.66 12.46
N LEU A 201 -13.86 -21.87 11.14
CA LEU A 201 -15.08 -21.41 10.46
C LEU A 201 -16.12 -22.51 10.38
N GLY A 202 -17.40 -22.12 10.56
CA GLY A 202 -18.54 -23.04 10.50
C GLY A 202 -18.64 -24.00 11.69
N GLN A 203 -17.82 -23.79 12.73
CA GLN A 203 -17.86 -24.59 13.94
C GLN A 203 -19.18 -24.38 14.70
N VAL A 204 -19.84 -25.48 15.07
CA VAL A 204 -21.08 -25.42 15.87
C VAL A 204 -20.72 -25.16 17.32
N VAL A 205 -20.95 -23.93 17.78
CA VAL A 205 -20.70 -23.50 19.17
C VAL A 205 -21.82 -23.96 20.09
N ARG A 206 -23.05 -23.93 19.59
CA ARG A 206 -24.25 -24.35 20.35
C ARG A 206 -25.29 -24.93 19.39
N GLN A 207 -25.99 -25.97 19.89
CA GLN A 207 -27.11 -26.57 19.19
C GLN A 207 -28.27 -26.74 20.17
N THR A 208 -29.46 -26.31 19.78
CA THR A 208 -30.68 -26.36 20.62
C THR A 208 -31.82 -26.91 19.78
N ARG A 209 -32.50 -27.94 20.27
CA ARG A 209 -33.76 -28.44 19.69
C ARG A 209 -34.90 -27.51 20.13
N LEU A 210 -35.59 -26.91 19.19
CA LEU A 210 -36.72 -26.01 19.46
C LEU A 210 -38.04 -26.74 19.43
N ALA A 211 -38.20 -27.69 18.52
CA ALA A 211 -39.36 -28.55 18.36
C ALA A 211 -38.97 -29.83 17.61
N ASP A 212 -39.88 -30.73 17.36
CA ASP A 212 -39.65 -31.92 16.57
C ASP A 212 -39.27 -31.52 15.13
N GLY A 213 -38.08 -31.96 14.70
CA GLY A 213 -37.53 -31.66 13.37
C GLY A 213 -36.88 -30.25 13.24
N ILE A 214 -36.95 -29.37 14.28
CA ILE A 214 -36.38 -28.01 14.23
C ILE A 214 -35.18 -27.90 15.15
N MET A 215 -34.01 -27.70 14.58
CA MET A 215 -32.74 -27.52 15.28
C MET A 215 -32.16 -26.13 15.01
N LEU A 216 -31.89 -25.38 16.09
CA LEU A 216 -31.17 -24.10 16.04
C LEU A 216 -29.68 -24.38 16.26
N LYS A 217 -28.84 -23.92 15.35
CA LYS A 217 -27.37 -24.02 15.46
C LYS A 217 -26.76 -22.62 15.48
N GLN A 218 -25.89 -22.37 16.46
CA GLN A 218 -25.01 -21.23 16.50
C GLN A 218 -23.65 -21.65 15.92
N ILE A 219 -23.21 -20.98 14.85
CA ILE A 219 -21.97 -21.30 14.17
C ILE A 219 -21.03 -20.11 14.15
N THR A 220 -19.73 -20.36 14.08
CA THR A 220 -18.71 -19.32 13.88
C THR A 220 -18.72 -18.83 12.44
N THR A 221 -18.69 -17.50 12.24
CA THR A 221 -18.67 -16.86 10.91
C THR A 221 -17.64 -15.74 10.86
N PRO A 222 -17.07 -15.42 9.68
CA PRO A 222 -16.18 -14.28 9.52
C PRO A 222 -16.90 -12.96 9.79
N ILE A 223 -16.16 -11.95 10.26
CA ILE A 223 -16.64 -10.58 10.40
C ILE A 223 -16.78 -9.92 9.02
N GLY A 224 -15.87 -10.26 8.10
CA GLY A 224 -15.79 -9.74 6.72
C GLY A 224 -14.47 -9.04 6.47
N VAL A 225 -14.34 -7.77 6.83
CA VAL A 225 -13.09 -7.00 6.69
C VAL A 225 -12.68 -6.44 8.04
N LEU A 226 -11.42 -6.61 8.36
CA LEU A 226 -10.79 -6.06 9.56
C LEU A 226 -9.89 -4.89 9.17
N LEU A 227 -9.99 -3.77 9.88
CA LEU A 227 -8.99 -2.71 9.87
C LEU A 227 -8.19 -2.79 11.17
N VAL A 228 -6.89 -3.00 11.05
CA VAL A 228 -5.99 -3.08 12.22
C VAL A 228 -4.96 -1.97 12.15
N ILE A 229 -4.95 -1.13 13.19
CA ILE A 229 -4.01 -0.01 13.35
C ILE A 229 -2.96 -0.42 14.38
N PHE A 230 -1.68 -0.29 14.02
CA PHE A 230 -0.56 -0.64 14.91
C PHE A 230 0.62 0.31 14.70
N GLU A 231 1.39 0.55 15.75
CA GLU A 231 2.54 1.47 15.75
C GLU A 231 3.82 0.76 16.18
N SER A 232 4.93 1.06 15.50
CA SER A 232 6.29 0.61 15.83
C SER A 232 6.44 -0.90 16.06
N ARG A 233 5.55 -1.73 15.44
CA ARG A 233 5.52 -3.18 15.63
C ARG A 233 5.34 -3.94 14.32
N PRO A 234 6.33 -3.91 13.42
CA PRO A 234 6.24 -4.65 12.16
C PRO A 234 6.11 -6.17 12.38
N ASP A 235 6.55 -6.69 13.51
CA ASP A 235 6.39 -8.08 13.93
C ASP A 235 4.92 -8.51 14.12
N SER A 236 4.01 -7.59 14.37
CA SER A 236 2.58 -7.89 14.51
C SER A 236 1.90 -8.18 13.16
N LEU A 237 2.39 -7.59 12.07
CA LEU A 237 1.74 -7.68 10.75
C LEU A 237 1.56 -9.12 10.25
N PRO A 238 2.57 -10.00 10.24
CA PRO A 238 2.40 -11.38 9.78
C PRO A 238 1.41 -12.18 10.62
N GLN A 239 1.39 -11.96 11.93
CA GLN A 239 0.46 -12.64 12.84
C GLN A 239 -0.99 -12.21 12.58
N ILE A 240 -1.22 -10.89 12.43
CA ILE A 240 -2.53 -10.34 12.10
C ILE A 240 -3.02 -10.87 10.76
N ALA A 241 -2.15 -10.93 9.75
CA ALA A 241 -2.47 -11.47 8.44
C ALA A 241 -2.85 -12.95 8.51
N ALA A 242 -2.08 -13.77 9.25
CA ALA A 242 -2.37 -15.19 9.43
C ALA A 242 -3.71 -15.42 10.14
N LEU A 243 -3.99 -14.68 11.22
CA LEU A 243 -5.26 -14.75 11.94
C LEU A 243 -6.45 -14.32 11.06
N SER A 244 -6.27 -13.28 10.25
CA SER A 244 -7.28 -12.80 9.32
C SER A 244 -7.64 -13.88 8.30
N ILE A 245 -6.64 -14.53 7.68
CA ILE A 245 -6.86 -15.62 6.72
C ILE A 245 -7.47 -16.84 7.40
N CYS A 246 -6.96 -17.24 8.56
CA CYS A 246 -7.47 -18.35 9.35
C CYS A 246 -8.98 -18.18 9.60
N SER A 247 -9.41 -16.98 9.94
CA SER A 247 -10.81 -16.64 10.24
C SER A 247 -11.61 -16.12 9.04
N GLY A 248 -11.07 -16.23 7.81
CA GLY A 248 -11.79 -15.91 6.56
C GLY A 248 -12.10 -14.43 6.35
N ASN A 249 -11.33 -13.53 6.96
CA ASN A 249 -11.53 -12.09 6.88
C ASN A 249 -10.56 -11.45 5.87
N GLY A 250 -11.03 -10.43 5.14
CA GLY A 250 -10.17 -9.48 4.45
C GLY A 250 -9.51 -8.54 5.46
N LEU A 251 -8.37 -7.94 5.10
CA LEU A 251 -7.54 -7.19 6.03
C LEU A 251 -7.03 -5.88 5.44
N LEU A 252 -7.31 -4.79 6.14
CA LEU A 252 -6.67 -3.50 5.95
C LEU A 252 -5.71 -3.26 7.11
N LEU A 253 -4.45 -2.98 6.78
CA LEU A 253 -3.37 -2.74 7.74
C LEU A 253 -3.02 -1.25 7.72
N LYS A 254 -3.01 -0.58 8.86
CA LYS A 254 -2.50 0.78 9.00
C LYS A 254 -1.36 0.77 10.01
N GLY A 255 -0.15 0.71 9.49
CA GLY A 255 1.07 0.83 10.28
C GLY A 255 1.51 2.28 10.47
N GLY A 256 2.36 2.53 11.46
CA GLY A 256 3.02 3.81 11.63
C GLY A 256 4.06 4.09 10.54
N SER A 257 4.34 5.36 10.29
CA SER A 257 5.29 5.82 9.27
C SER A 257 6.74 5.41 9.57
N GLU A 258 7.06 5.18 10.83
CA GLU A 258 8.36 4.74 11.33
C GLU A 258 8.73 3.31 10.92
N ALA A 259 7.75 2.49 10.49
CA ALA A 259 7.94 1.11 10.05
C ALA A 259 7.59 0.93 8.56
N LYS A 260 7.69 2.00 7.76
CA LYS A 260 7.22 2.03 6.37
C LYS A 260 7.79 0.89 5.52
N TYR A 261 9.11 0.76 5.45
CA TYR A 261 9.78 -0.21 4.58
C TYR A 261 9.56 -1.66 5.06
N SER A 262 9.59 -1.87 6.37
CA SER A 262 9.28 -3.19 6.96
C SER A 262 7.84 -3.60 6.67
N ASN A 263 6.88 -2.70 6.85
CA ASN A 263 5.47 -2.99 6.59
C ASN A 263 5.20 -3.26 5.10
N GLU A 264 5.85 -2.53 4.19
CA GLU A 264 5.69 -2.72 2.75
C GLU A 264 6.19 -4.10 2.31
N ILE A 265 7.40 -4.50 2.71
CA ILE A 265 7.95 -5.81 2.32
C ILE A 265 7.17 -6.95 2.96
N LEU A 266 6.80 -6.85 4.25
CA LEU A 266 6.03 -7.88 4.92
C LEU A 266 4.65 -8.03 4.28
N THR A 267 3.95 -6.93 3.98
CA THR A 267 2.66 -6.99 3.28
C THR A 267 2.79 -7.68 1.93
N LYS A 268 3.81 -7.32 1.14
CA LYS A 268 4.08 -7.96 -0.15
C LYS A 268 4.26 -9.46 -0.02
N LEU A 269 5.07 -9.92 0.94
CA LEU A 269 5.31 -11.35 1.16
C LEU A 269 4.05 -12.11 1.60
N MET A 270 3.18 -11.46 2.39
CA MET A 270 1.88 -12.04 2.76
C MET A 270 0.95 -12.13 1.55
N GLN A 271 0.91 -11.09 0.71
CA GLN A 271 0.16 -11.09 -0.54
C GLN A 271 0.65 -12.15 -1.54
N ASP A 272 1.97 -12.31 -1.68
CA ASP A 272 2.57 -13.32 -2.58
C ASP A 272 2.19 -14.76 -2.15
N ALA A 273 2.06 -15.01 -0.85
CA ALA A 273 1.60 -16.30 -0.35
C ALA A 273 0.09 -16.53 -0.60
N LEU A 274 -0.68 -15.46 -0.64
CA LEU A 274 -2.13 -15.50 -0.81
C LEU A 274 -2.55 -15.61 -2.27
N GLU A 275 -1.81 -15.00 -3.20
CA GLU A 275 -2.17 -14.83 -4.62
C GLU A 275 -2.63 -16.11 -5.36
N PRO A 276 -2.07 -17.30 -5.09
CA PRO A 276 -2.56 -18.54 -5.74
C PRO A 276 -3.98 -18.94 -5.36
N PHE A 277 -4.54 -18.40 -4.29
CA PHE A 277 -5.81 -18.81 -3.70
C PHE A 277 -6.87 -17.70 -3.66
N ALA A 278 -6.44 -16.45 -3.53
CA ALA A 278 -7.33 -15.27 -3.42
C ALA A 278 -6.64 -14.00 -3.94
N PRO A 279 -7.40 -12.96 -4.30
CA PRO A 279 -6.84 -11.70 -4.77
C PRO A 279 -5.86 -11.09 -3.77
N ARG A 280 -4.74 -10.54 -4.25
CA ARG A 280 -3.71 -9.89 -3.42
C ARG A 280 -4.28 -8.80 -2.51
N GLU A 281 -5.24 -8.03 -3.02
CA GLU A 281 -5.90 -6.94 -2.33
C GLU A 281 -6.79 -7.38 -1.16
N THR A 282 -6.95 -8.69 -0.95
CA THR A 282 -7.59 -9.24 0.27
C THR A 282 -6.85 -8.79 1.53
N ILE A 283 -5.52 -8.58 1.42
CA ILE A 283 -4.68 -7.92 2.42
C ILE A 283 -4.14 -6.65 1.79
N ALA A 284 -4.40 -5.50 2.37
CA ALA A 284 -3.92 -4.21 1.88
C ALA A 284 -3.29 -3.38 2.99
N LEU A 285 -2.20 -2.66 2.65
CA LEU A 285 -1.55 -1.69 3.52
C LEU A 285 -2.09 -0.30 3.16
N VAL A 286 -2.76 0.33 4.11
CA VAL A 286 -3.24 1.71 4.01
C VAL A 286 -2.07 2.65 4.30
N LYS A 287 -1.73 3.48 3.34
CA LYS A 287 -0.65 4.48 3.44
C LYS A 287 -1.11 5.80 4.04
#